data_213738bd32634be0d1db3e865c208686
#
_entry.id   213738bd32634be0d1db3e865c208686
#
_cell.length_a   1.000
_cell.length_b   1.000
_cell.length_c   1.000
_cell.angle_alpha   90.00
_cell.angle_beta   90.00
_cell.angle_gamma   90.00
#
_symmetry.space_group_name_H-M   'P 1'
#
loop_
_entity.id
_entity.type
_entity.pdbx_description
1 polymer ?
#
loop_
_entity_poly.entity_id
_entity_poly.type
_entity_poly.pdbx_seq_one_letter_code
_entity_poly.pdbx_strand_id
1 'polypeptide(L)'
;MKKLLITSLFLGSCVLLLAQKTTKIPNVYKPVRSEMYKKGWIDFNKNGVKDTYEDPTAPIDARIEDLLSQMTLEEKTCQMVTLYGYKRVLKDDLPTSEWKNQLWKDGIGAIDEHLNGFQQWGLPPSDNEYVWPASKHAWALNEVQRFFIEETRLGIPTDFTNEGIRGVESYKATNFPTQLGLGHTWNRQLIHQVGLITGREARMLGYTNVYAPILDVGRDQRWGRYEEVYGESPYLVAELGIEMVRGMQHNHQVAATGKHFIAYSNNKGAREGMARVDPQMSPREVEMLHAYPFKRVIREAGLLGVMSSYNDYDGFPIQSSYYWLTTRLRGEMGFRGYVVSDSDAVEYLYTKHGTAKDMKEAVRQSVEAGLNVRCTFRSPDSYVLPLRELVKEGGLSEEVINDRVRDILRVKFLVGLFDTPYQTDLKGADEEVEKKENEEVALQASRESIVLLKNEKNVLPLD
;
A
#
# COMPACT_ATOMS: atom_id res chain seq x y z
N MET A 1 20.57 50.09 62.06
CA MET A 1 20.17 50.38 60.71
C MET A 1 21.24 49.89 59.73
N LYS A 2 21.09 48.75 59.17
CA LYS A 2 21.97 48.19 58.08
C LYS A 2 21.19 48.11 56.78
N LYS A 3 21.64 48.86 55.82
CA LYS A 3 21.09 48.82 54.46
C LYS A 3 21.64 47.58 53.73
N LEU A 4 20.75 46.71 53.26
CA LEU A 4 21.10 45.59 52.40
C LEU A 4 21.01 46.07 50.94
N LEU A 5 22.12 46.04 50.22
CA LEU A 5 22.18 46.21 48.78
C LEU A 5 21.83 44.84 48.12
N ILE A 6 20.78 44.83 47.35
CA ILE A 6 20.47 43.66 46.49
C ILE A 6 21.02 43.97 45.09
N THR A 7 22.07 43.23 44.71
CA THR A 7 22.61 43.28 43.36
C THR A 7 21.89 42.24 42.51
N SER A 8 21.04 42.67 41.60
CA SER A 8 20.38 41.81 40.63
C SER A 8 21.36 41.46 39.50
N LEU A 9 21.75 40.19 39.43
CA LEU A 9 22.43 39.62 38.26
C LEU A 9 21.43 39.32 37.18
N PHE A 10 21.49 40.05 36.06
CA PHE A 10 20.83 39.70 34.83
C PHE A 10 21.65 38.61 34.14
N LEU A 11 21.19 37.35 34.19
CA LEU A 11 21.65 36.29 33.29
C LEU A 11 20.91 36.46 31.97
N GLY A 12 21.59 36.99 30.99
CA GLY A 12 21.13 36.99 29.58
C GLY A 12 21.25 35.57 29.00
N SER A 13 20.10 34.87 28.92
CA SER A 13 20.02 33.63 28.17
C SER A 13 20.12 33.93 26.69
N CYS A 14 21.30 33.76 26.09
CA CYS A 14 21.46 33.69 24.65
C CYS A 14 20.76 32.41 24.17
N VAL A 15 19.54 32.53 23.68
CA VAL A 15 18.90 31.47 22.89
C VAL A 15 19.58 31.49 21.53
N LEU A 16 20.51 30.55 21.32
CA LEU A 16 21.01 30.23 19.99
C LEU A 16 19.84 29.62 19.20
N LEU A 17 19.16 30.44 18.42
CA LEU A 17 18.34 29.95 17.32
C LEU A 17 19.29 29.27 16.31
N LEU A 18 19.45 27.96 16.43
CA LEU A 18 19.96 27.15 15.34
C LEU A 18 18.93 27.24 14.20
N ALA A 19 19.21 28.11 13.22
CA ALA A 19 18.46 28.12 11.96
C ALA A 19 18.62 26.73 11.36
N GLN A 20 17.56 25.92 11.43
CA GLN A 20 17.46 24.68 10.66
C GLN A 20 17.68 25.07 9.19
N LYS A 21 18.74 24.55 8.60
CA LYS A 21 18.96 24.68 7.14
C LYS A 21 17.82 23.92 6.48
N THR A 22 16.77 24.63 6.11
CA THR A 22 15.71 24.03 5.27
C THR A 22 16.35 23.61 3.94
N THR A 23 16.32 22.33 3.65
CA THR A 23 16.76 21.78 2.38
C THR A 23 15.97 22.44 1.25
N LYS A 24 16.66 23.15 0.36
CA LYS A 24 16.00 23.79 -0.78
C LYS A 24 15.67 22.73 -1.82
N ILE A 25 14.39 22.45 -1.99
CA ILE A 25 13.88 21.45 -2.94
C ILE A 25 13.84 22.08 -4.35
N PRO A 26 14.33 21.39 -5.40
CA PRO A 26 14.21 21.84 -6.79
C PRO A 26 12.76 21.70 -7.29
N ASN A 27 12.37 22.45 -8.31
CA ASN A 27 11.05 22.30 -8.95
C ASN A 27 10.94 20.97 -9.72
N VAL A 28 12.06 20.45 -10.20
CA VAL A 28 12.13 19.21 -10.98
C VAL A 28 13.18 18.30 -10.36
N TYR A 29 12.79 17.08 -10.05
CA TYR A 29 13.71 16.07 -9.53
C TYR A 29 14.70 15.60 -10.61
N LYS A 30 15.95 15.40 -10.22
CA LYS A 30 16.99 14.83 -11.07
C LYS A 30 17.75 13.77 -10.28
N PRO A 31 17.90 12.56 -10.83
CA PRO A 31 18.72 11.51 -10.22
C PRO A 31 20.21 11.91 -10.20
N VAL A 32 20.98 11.24 -9.34
CA VAL A 32 22.39 11.57 -9.10
C VAL A 32 23.30 10.92 -10.14
N ARG A 33 23.10 9.64 -10.42
CA ARG A 33 23.91 8.89 -11.39
C ARG A 33 23.38 9.09 -12.82
N SER A 34 23.57 10.29 -13.36
CA SER A 34 23.03 10.67 -14.68
C SER A 34 23.47 9.74 -15.82
N GLU A 35 24.60 9.05 -15.68
CA GLU A 35 25.14 8.09 -16.66
C GLU A 35 24.26 6.84 -16.83
N MET A 36 23.40 6.50 -15.84
CA MET A 36 22.45 5.39 -15.94
C MET A 36 21.24 5.75 -16.81
N TYR A 37 20.88 7.04 -16.88
CA TYR A 37 19.66 7.51 -17.54
C TYR A 37 19.95 7.86 -19.01
N LYS A 38 19.76 6.85 -19.87
CA LYS A 38 19.99 6.94 -21.31
C LYS A 38 18.80 7.56 -22.03
N LYS A 39 18.95 7.85 -23.31
CA LYS A 39 17.85 8.33 -24.13
C LYS A 39 16.80 7.21 -24.33
N GLY A 40 15.69 7.29 -23.59
CA GLY A 40 14.54 6.38 -23.72
C GLY A 40 14.64 5.07 -22.94
N TRP A 41 15.64 4.90 -22.05
CA TRP A 41 15.75 3.75 -21.16
C TRP A 41 16.65 4.05 -19.96
N ILE A 42 16.62 3.22 -18.93
CA ILE A 42 17.44 3.33 -17.73
C ILE A 42 18.31 2.06 -17.62
N ASP A 43 19.62 2.24 -17.47
CA ASP A 43 20.62 1.18 -17.26
C ASP A 43 20.60 0.79 -15.77
N PHE A 44 19.60 -0.02 -15.38
CA PHE A 44 19.36 -0.36 -13.98
C PHE A 44 20.47 -1.21 -13.38
N ASN A 45 21.02 -2.16 -14.14
CA ASN A 45 22.09 -3.04 -13.66
C ASN A 45 23.51 -2.47 -13.88
N LYS A 46 23.64 -1.27 -14.46
CA LYS A 46 24.89 -0.50 -14.65
C LYS A 46 25.91 -1.24 -15.53
N ASN A 47 25.46 -2.12 -16.43
CA ASN A 47 26.35 -2.86 -17.34
C ASN A 47 26.66 -2.10 -18.66
N GLY A 48 25.96 -1.01 -18.93
CA GLY A 48 26.12 -0.18 -20.12
C GLY A 48 25.46 -0.73 -21.39
N VAL A 49 24.74 -1.84 -21.28
CA VAL A 49 24.01 -2.50 -22.37
C VAL A 49 22.52 -2.47 -22.04
N LYS A 50 21.66 -2.22 -23.04
CA LYS A 50 20.22 -2.25 -22.83
C LYS A 50 19.72 -3.69 -22.80
N ASP A 51 19.43 -4.20 -21.60
CA ASP A 51 18.80 -5.51 -21.40
C ASP A 51 17.31 -5.48 -21.77
N THR A 52 16.69 -6.65 -21.96
CA THR A 52 15.27 -6.72 -22.33
C THR A 52 14.37 -6.08 -21.28
N TYR A 53 14.68 -6.25 -19.99
CA TYR A 53 13.86 -5.67 -18.92
C TYR A 53 13.95 -4.14 -18.84
N GLU A 54 14.99 -3.55 -19.42
CA GLU A 54 15.24 -2.11 -19.47
C GLU A 54 14.64 -1.46 -20.73
N ASP A 55 14.16 -2.27 -21.70
CA ASP A 55 13.56 -1.75 -22.92
C ASP A 55 12.06 -1.48 -22.77
N PRO A 56 11.60 -0.21 -22.69
CA PRO A 56 10.19 0.13 -22.56
C PRO A 56 9.32 -0.36 -23.73
N THR A 57 9.94 -0.72 -24.86
CA THR A 57 9.23 -1.20 -26.05
C THR A 57 9.05 -2.70 -26.07
N ALA A 58 9.75 -3.45 -25.21
CA ALA A 58 9.62 -4.88 -25.12
C ALA A 58 8.33 -5.28 -24.40
N PRO A 59 7.74 -6.44 -24.75
CA PRO A 59 6.57 -6.97 -24.04
C PRO A 59 6.86 -7.16 -22.54
N ILE A 60 5.90 -6.80 -21.68
CA ILE A 60 6.07 -6.87 -20.22
C ILE A 60 6.49 -8.28 -19.77
N ASP A 61 5.88 -9.34 -20.33
CA ASP A 61 6.24 -10.71 -19.97
C ASP A 61 7.70 -11.04 -20.32
N ALA A 62 8.22 -10.55 -21.44
CA ALA A 62 9.62 -10.73 -21.80
C ALA A 62 10.55 -9.95 -20.87
N ARG A 63 10.16 -8.74 -20.47
CA ARG A 63 10.89 -7.93 -19.47
C ARG A 63 10.95 -8.62 -18.12
N ILE A 64 9.85 -9.21 -17.67
CA ILE A 64 9.78 -9.95 -16.40
C ILE A 64 10.71 -11.15 -16.41
N GLU A 65 10.64 -11.99 -17.46
CA GLU A 65 11.44 -13.23 -17.51
C GLU A 65 12.94 -12.91 -17.63
N ASP A 66 13.32 -11.87 -18.38
CA ASP A 66 14.71 -11.42 -18.46
C ASP A 66 15.23 -10.97 -17.08
N LEU A 67 14.51 -10.09 -16.38
CA LEU A 67 14.90 -9.64 -15.05
C LEU A 67 14.95 -10.80 -14.05
N LEU A 68 13.94 -11.64 -14.03
CA LEU A 68 13.84 -12.78 -13.12
C LEU A 68 15.00 -13.77 -13.30
N SER A 69 15.46 -13.97 -14.54
CA SER A 69 16.60 -14.83 -14.84
C SER A 69 17.93 -14.29 -14.30
N GLN A 70 18.03 -12.98 -14.11
CA GLN A 70 19.23 -12.31 -13.58
C GLN A 70 19.22 -12.20 -12.05
N MET A 71 18.06 -12.38 -11.39
CA MET A 71 17.89 -12.23 -9.94
C MET A 71 18.49 -13.40 -9.17
N THR A 72 19.22 -13.09 -8.09
CA THR A 72 19.63 -14.08 -7.08
C THR A 72 18.46 -14.41 -6.16
N LEU A 73 18.59 -15.51 -5.39
CA LEU A 73 17.60 -15.86 -4.37
C LEU A 73 17.43 -14.74 -3.32
N GLU A 74 18.53 -14.05 -2.98
CA GLU A 74 18.52 -12.93 -2.06
C GLU A 74 17.65 -11.79 -2.57
N GLU A 75 17.80 -11.42 -3.83
CA GLU A 75 17.01 -10.37 -4.48
C GLU A 75 15.54 -10.77 -4.64
N LYS A 76 15.28 -12.02 -5.06
CA LYS A 76 13.92 -12.57 -5.19
C LYS A 76 13.16 -12.50 -3.87
N THR A 77 13.77 -13.00 -2.80
CA THR A 77 13.12 -13.06 -1.47
C THR A 77 12.90 -11.68 -0.85
N CYS A 78 13.77 -10.71 -1.13
CA CYS A 78 13.57 -9.32 -0.73
C CYS A 78 12.37 -8.67 -1.44
N GLN A 79 12.01 -9.08 -2.66
CA GLN A 79 10.79 -8.58 -3.30
C GLN A 79 9.50 -9.07 -2.63
N MET A 80 9.54 -10.11 -1.80
CA MET A 80 8.37 -10.76 -1.22
C MET A 80 7.96 -10.19 0.15
N VAL A 81 8.44 -9.01 0.53
CA VAL A 81 8.19 -8.45 1.86
C VAL A 81 8.08 -6.94 1.82
N THR A 82 7.29 -6.38 2.76
CA THR A 82 7.23 -4.94 3.01
C THR A 82 8.24 -4.50 4.07
N LEU A 83 8.70 -3.25 3.96
CA LEU A 83 9.41 -2.52 4.99
C LEU A 83 8.48 -1.43 5.53
N TYR A 84 8.08 -1.54 6.80
CA TYR A 84 7.06 -0.67 7.35
C TYR A 84 7.60 0.67 7.83
N GLY A 85 6.93 1.73 7.44
CA GLY A 85 7.25 3.12 7.78
C GLY A 85 6.86 3.55 9.18
N TYR A 86 6.33 4.77 9.34
CA TYR A 86 6.03 5.45 10.62
C TYR A 86 7.19 5.45 11.62
N LYS A 87 8.43 5.36 11.17
CA LYS A 87 9.61 5.15 12.04
C LYS A 87 9.50 3.93 12.95
N ARG A 88 8.64 2.97 12.59
CA ARG A 88 8.42 1.76 13.38
C ARG A 88 9.43 0.67 13.06
N VAL A 89 9.62 0.34 11.79
CA VAL A 89 10.68 -0.58 11.30
C VAL A 89 11.73 0.23 10.55
N LEU A 90 11.35 0.94 9.49
CA LEU A 90 12.20 1.93 8.85
C LEU A 90 12.29 3.17 9.73
N LYS A 91 13.49 3.39 10.31
CA LYS A 91 13.72 4.50 11.27
C LYS A 91 14.15 5.78 10.58
N ASP A 92 14.80 5.66 9.43
CA ASP A 92 15.36 6.77 8.68
C ASP A 92 14.32 7.36 7.73
N ASP A 93 14.27 8.68 7.62
CA ASP A 93 13.44 9.38 6.65
C ASP A 93 14.04 9.30 5.24
N LEU A 94 15.37 9.33 5.18
CA LEU A 94 16.16 9.25 3.95
C LEU A 94 17.21 8.14 4.05
N PRO A 95 17.72 7.62 2.93
CA PRO A 95 18.77 6.61 2.94
C PRO A 95 20.03 7.08 3.66
N THR A 96 20.58 6.20 4.47
CA THR A 96 21.87 6.40 5.17
C THR A 96 22.92 5.40 4.68
N SER A 97 24.18 5.60 5.04
CA SER A 97 25.25 4.63 4.73
C SER A 97 24.98 3.25 5.30
N GLU A 98 24.26 3.18 6.41
CA GLU A 98 23.93 1.92 7.10
C GLU A 98 22.97 1.03 6.29
N TRP A 99 22.22 1.60 5.34
CA TRP A 99 21.32 0.82 4.48
C TRP A 99 22.05 -0.25 3.66
N LYS A 100 23.32 -0.03 3.35
CA LYS A 100 24.17 -1.02 2.67
C LYS A 100 24.52 -2.26 3.52
N ASN A 101 24.26 -2.17 4.83
CA ASN A 101 24.47 -3.25 5.79
C ASN A 101 23.15 -3.95 6.19
N GLN A 102 22.01 -3.42 5.74
CA GLN A 102 20.69 -3.99 6.05
C GLN A 102 20.28 -5.04 5.01
N LEU A 103 19.24 -5.83 5.33
CA LEU A 103 18.72 -6.83 4.42
C LEU A 103 18.31 -6.24 3.07
N TRP A 104 17.73 -5.05 3.07
CA TRP A 104 17.26 -4.37 1.85
C TRP A 104 18.37 -3.77 0.95
N LYS A 105 19.65 -4.02 1.27
CA LYS A 105 20.75 -3.83 0.31
C LYS A 105 20.58 -4.66 -0.97
N ASP A 106 19.83 -5.75 -0.88
CA ASP A 106 19.48 -6.63 -2.01
C ASP A 106 18.16 -6.22 -2.68
N GLY A 107 17.60 -5.04 -2.34
CA GLY A 107 16.30 -4.56 -2.77
C GLY A 107 15.21 -4.81 -1.73
N ILE A 108 14.00 -4.32 -1.99
CA ILE A 108 12.80 -4.55 -1.18
C ILE A 108 11.55 -4.55 -2.06
N GLY A 109 10.55 -5.36 -1.73
CA GLY A 109 9.31 -5.44 -2.50
C GLY A 109 8.50 -4.16 -2.44
N ALA A 110 8.20 -3.71 -1.23
CA ALA A 110 7.48 -2.46 -1.00
C ALA A 110 7.95 -1.78 0.29
N ILE A 111 7.75 -0.46 0.35
CA ILE A 111 7.83 0.32 1.57
C ILE A 111 6.45 0.87 1.87
N ASP A 112 5.94 0.53 3.05
CA ASP A 112 4.56 0.79 3.43
C ASP A 112 4.45 2.00 4.36
N GLU A 113 3.53 2.92 4.08
CA GLU A 113 3.18 4.09 4.90
C GLU A 113 4.39 4.98 5.29
N HIS A 114 5.38 5.07 4.42
CA HIS A 114 6.55 5.91 4.68
C HIS A 114 6.24 7.39 4.43
N LEU A 115 6.59 8.23 5.40
CA LEU A 115 6.44 9.70 5.37
C LEU A 115 4.99 10.19 5.14
N ASN A 116 3.96 9.40 5.43
CA ASN A 116 2.57 9.82 5.20
C ASN A 116 2.11 11.03 6.05
N GLY A 117 2.90 11.46 7.01
CA GLY A 117 2.70 12.70 7.74
C GLY A 117 2.02 12.55 9.08
N PHE A 118 1.77 11.35 9.53
CA PHE A 118 1.24 11.07 10.85
C PHE A 118 2.29 10.40 11.74
N GLN A 119 2.14 10.53 13.06
CA GLN A 119 3.07 9.89 14.01
C GLN A 119 2.90 8.37 14.03
N GLN A 120 1.68 7.93 13.87
CA GLN A 120 1.24 6.55 13.77
C GLN A 120 -0.21 6.58 13.26
N TRP A 121 -0.71 5.46 12.75
CA TRP A 121 -2.09 5.34 12.30
C TRP A 121 -3.09 5.83 13.37
N GLY A 122 -3.97 6.76 13.01
CA GLY A 122 -4.94 7.37 13.91
C GLY A 122 -4.38 8.39 14.93
N LEU A 123 -3.09 8.74 14.86
CA LEU A 123 -2.47 9.75 15.71
C LEU A 123 -2.32 11.11 15.01
N PRO A 124 -2.04 12.19 15.78
CA PRO A 124 -1.83 13.53 15.23
C PRO A 124 -0.75 13.57 14.15
N PRO A 125 -0.76 14.62 13.30
CA PRO A 125 0.29 14.85 12.32
C PRO A 125 1.69 14.87 12.95
N SER A 126 2.67 14.41 12.19
CA SER A 126 4.09 14.46 12.53
C SER A 126 4.64 15.86 12.25
N ASP A 127 5.63 16.30 13.02
CA ASP A 127 6.43 17.50 12.78
C ASP A 127 7.63 17.25 11.85
N ASN A 128 7.68 16.09 11.20
CA ASN A 128 8.75 15.72 10.28
C ASN A 128 8.80 16.67 9.07
N GLU A 129 9.98 17.24 8.83
CA GLU A 129 10.17 18.22 7.77
C GLU A 129 9.95 17.69 6.35
N TYR A 130 10.00 16.37 6.11
CA TYR A 130 9.80 15.74 4.79
C TYR A 130 8.35 15.40 4.47
N VAL A 131 7.44 15.71 5.38
CA VAL A 131 6.01 15.42 5.20
C VAL A 131 5.32 16.48 4.36
N TRP A 132 5.75 17.74 4.46
CA TRP A 132 5.12 18.87 3.80
C TRP A 132 6.15 19.97 3.48
N PRO A 133 6.03 20.72 2.37
CA PRO A 133 5.00 20.64 1.32
C PRO A 133 5.06 19.35 0.49
N ALA A 134 4.07 19.11 -0.38
CA ALA A 134 3.96 17.89 -1.19
C ALA A 134 5.19 17.66 -2.08
N SER A 135 5.79 18.74 -2.61
CA SER A 135 7.06 18.71 -3.34
C SER A 135 8.20 18.12 -2.50
N LYS A 136 8.26 18.42 -1.21
CA LYS A 136 9.27 17.93 -0.31
C LYS A 136 9.06 16.46 0.04
N HIS A 137 7.82 16.06 0.23
CA HIS A 137 7.43 14.68 0.41
C HIS A 137 7.83 13.83 -0.82
N ALA A 138 7.41 14.24 -2.01
CA ALA A 138 7.74 13.55 -3.26
C ALA A 138 9.27 13.48 -3.49
N TRP A 139 9.99 14.54 -3.18
CA TRP A 139 11.46 14.54 -3.23
C TRP A 139 12.05 13.51 -2.28
N ALA A 140 11.56 13.41 -1.06
CA ALA A 140 12.07 12.47 -0.07
C ALA A 140 11.82 11.01 -0.48
N LEU A 141 10.63 10.69 -0.99
CA LEU A 141 10.35 9.37 -1.56
C LEU A 141 11.22 9.06 -2.78
N ASN A 142 11.48 10.06 -3.63
CA ASN A 142 12.42 9.90 -4.74
C ASN A 142 13.85 9.59 -4.26
N GLU A 143 14.33 10.20 -3.17
CA GLU A 143 15.63 9.89 -2.59
C GLU A 143 15.71 8.44 -2.06
N VAL A 144 14.62 7.95 -1.47
CA VAL A 144 14.50 6.55 -1.07
C VAL A 144 14.50 5.63 -2.30
N GLN A 145 13.71 5.95 -3.34
CA GLN A 145 13.68 5.20 -4.59
C GLN A 145 15.06 5.16 -5.27
N ARG A 146 15.76 6.29 -5.24
CA ARG A 146 17.11 6.42 -5.81
C ARG A 146 18.08 5.42 -5.18
N PHE A 147 18.02 5.18 -3.88
CA PHE A 147 18.86 4.16 -3.23
C PHE A 147 18.64 2.79 -3.87
N PHE A 148 17.41 2.36 -4.07
CA PHE A 148 17.12 1.05 -4.67
C PHE A 148 17.55 0.96 -6.13
N ILE A 149 17.40 2.04 -6.88
CA ILE A 149 17.78 2.07 -8.30
C ILE A 149 19.29 2.21 -8.47
N GLU A 150 19.93 3.15 -7.80
CA GLU A 150 21.31 3.49 -8.07
C GLU A 150 22.31 2.67 -7.26
N GLU A 151 21.94 2.19 -6.04
CA GLU A 151 22.88 1.57 -5.12
C GLU A 151 22.73 0.03 -5.00
N THR A 152 21.64 -0.56 -5.52
CA THR A 152 21.47 -2.03 -5.57
C THR A 152 21.95 -2.59 -6.92
N ARG A 153 22.23 -3.88 -7.00
CA ARG A 153 22.84 -4.52 -8.18
C ARG A 153 21.97 -4.42 -9.44
N LEU A 154 20.69 -4.82 -9.36
CA LEU A 154 19.76 -4.83 -10.49
C LEU A 154 18.88 -3.57 -10.56
N GLY A 155 19.02 -2.65 -9.61
CA GLY A 155 18.27 -1.39 -9.62
C GLY A 155 16.75 -1.56 -9.61
N ILE A 156 16.22 -2.64 -9.04
CA ILE A 156 14.77 -2.92 -9.02
C ILE A 156 14.06 -1.86 -8.18
N PRO A 157 13.17 -1.05 -8.77
CA PRO A 157 12.45 -0.03 -8.04
C PRO A 157 11.57 -0.63 -6.92
N THR A 158 11.51 0.03 -5.76
CA THR A 158 10.57 -0.36 -4.71
C THR A 158 9.16 0.15 -5.02
N ASP A 159 8.13 -0.57 -4.55
CA ASP A 159 6.74 -0.09 -4.53
C ASP A 159 6.52 0.75 -3.27
N PHE A 160 5.93 1.92 -3.37
CA PHE A 160 5.52 2.72 -2.21
C PHE A 160 4.02 2.55 -1.98
N THR A 161 3.66 1.87 -0.89
CA THR A 161 2.28 1.57 -0.57
C THR A 161 1.74 2.52 0.50
N ASN A 162 0.44 2.80 0.46
CA ASN A 162 -0.24 3.57 1.49
C ASN A 162 -1.73 3.20 1.55
N GLU A 163 -2.39 3.54 2.66
CA GLU A 163 -3.83 3.41 2.81
C GLU A 163 -4.57 4.45 1.95
N GLY A 164 -5.84 4.15 1.59
CA GLY A 164 -6.58 5.04 0.70
C GLY A 164 -8.09 4.83 0.65
N ILE A 165 -8.69 4.31 1.72
CA ILE A 165 -10.13 4.02 1.74
C ILE A 165 -11.02 5.27 1.76
N ARG A 166 -10.46 6.44 2.03
CA ARG A 166 -11.14 7.74 2.06
C ARG A 166 -10.25 8.87 1.51
N GLY A 167 -9.57 8.62 0.41
CA GLY A 167 -8.45 9.41 -0.10
C GLY A 167 -7.12 8.81 0.36
N VAL A 168 -6.01 9.16 -0.28
CA VAL A 168 -4.69 8.66 0.16
C VAL A 168 -4.38 9.16 1.56
N GLU A 169 -3.94 8.26 2.46
CA GLU A 169 -3.61 8.61 3.83
C GLU A 169 -2.26 9.34 3.90
N SER A 170 -2.29 10.61 3.53
CA SER A 170 -1.13 11.48 3.62
C SER A 170 -1.54 12.86 4.12
N TYR A 171 -0.64 13.51 4.86
CA TYR A 171 -0.91 14.84 5.40
C TYR A 171 -1.29 15.81 4.30
N LYS A 172 -2.41 16.52 4.50
CA LYS A 172 -2.97 17.49 3.54
C LYS A 172 -3.55 16.90 2.25
N ALA A 173 -3.49 15.59 2.03
CA ALA A 173 -4.24 15.00 0.91
C ALA A 173 -5.76 15.12 1.13
N THR A 174 -6.51 15.11 0.04
CA THR A 174 -7.96 15.25 0.07
C THR A 174 -8.61 14.09 0.81
N ASN A 175 -9.39 14.42 1.85
CA ASN A 175 -10.09 13.44 2.67
C ASN A 175 -11.57 13.39 2.30
N PHE A 176 -12.07 12.20 2.02
CA PHE A 176 -13.45 11.93 1.65
C PHE A 176 -14.23 11.30 2.83
N PRO A 177 -15.59 11.23 2.75
CA PRO A 177 -16.36 10.43 3.69
C PRO A 177 -15.87 8.98 3.78
N THR A 178 -16.22 8.29 4.86
CA THR A 178 -15.99 6.84 4.96
C THR A 178 -16.58 6.11 3.76
N GLN A 179 -16.10 4.90 3.45
CA GLN A 179 -16.68 4.13 2.34
C GLN A 179 -18.18 3.88 2.53
N LEU A 180 -18.65 3.75 3.77
CA LEU A 180 -20.09 3.64 4.06
C LEU A 180 -20.84 4.91 3.65
N GLY A 181 -20.30 6.09 3.97
CA GLY A 181 -20.85 7.36 3.51
C GLY A 181 -20.83 7.47 1.98
N LEU A 182 -19.73 7.09 1.34
CA LEU A 182 -19.63 7.03 -0.11
C LEU A 182 -20.64 6.04 -0.72
N GLY A 183 -20.90 4.92 -0.05
CA GLY A 183 -21.92 3.94 -0.45
C GLY A 183 -23.34 4.52 -0.46
N HIS A 184 -23.65 5.41 0.49
CA HIS A 184 -24.96 6.07 0.56
C HIS A 184 -25.22 7.04 -0.60
N THR A 185 -24.21 7.49 -1.32
CA THR A 185 -24.39 8.38 -2.46
C THR A 185 -25.04 7.68 -3.66
N TRP A 186 -24.87 6.37 -3.83
CA TRP A 186 -25.28 5.59 -4.99
C TRP A 186 -24.77 6.16 -6.33
N ASN A 187 -23.78 7.05 -6.26
CA ASN A 187 -23.28 7.84 -7.40
C ASN A 187 -21.94 7.28 -7.91
N ARG A 188 -22.03 6.41 -8.93
CA ARG A 188 -20.86 5.79 -9.56
C ARG A 188 -19.87 6.81 -10.13
N GLN A 189 -20.37 7.89 -10.75
CA GLN A 189 -19.51 8.92 -11.34
C GLN A 189 -18.72 9.65 -10.25
N LEU A 190 -19.35 9.95 -9.13
CA LEU A 190 -18.70 10.56 -7.98
C LEU A 190 -17.60 9.64 -7.42
N ILE A 191 -17.88 8.33 -7.27
CA ILE A 191 -16.86 7.38 -6.80
C ILE A 191 -15.70 7.26 -7.79
N HIS A 192 -15.96 7.33 -9.08
CA HIS A 192 -14.89 7.40 -10.10
C HIS A 192 -13.99 8.63 -9.90
N GLN A 193 -14.59 9.81 -9.63
CA GLN A 193 -13.84 11.04 -9.34
C GLN A 193 -13.03 10.93 -8.04
N VAL A 194 -13.61 10.34 -6.98
CA VAL A 194 -12.88 10.04 -5.73
C VAL A 194 -11.66 9.18 -6.01
N GLY A 195 -11.81 8.13 -6.81
CA GLY A 195 -10.70 7.27 -7.23
C GLY A 195 -9.64 8.02 -8.04
N LEU A 196 -10.03 8.87 -8.99
CA LEU A 196 -9.13 9.70 -9.79
C LEU A 196 -8.29 10.63 -8.91
N ILE A 197 -8.92 11.31 -7.95
CA ILE A 197 -8.24 12.24 -7.04
C ILE A 197 -7.27 11.44 -6.15
N THR A 198 -7.74 10.35 -5.54
CA THR A 198 -6.91 9.47 -4.69
C THR A 198 -5.67 8.99 -5.45
N GLY A 199 -5.83 8.50 -6.68
CA GLY A 199 -4.73 8.01 -7.50
C GLY A 199 -3.74 9.11 -7.91
N ARG A 200 -4.25 10.30 -8.29
CA ARG A 200 -3.40 11.43 -8.66
C ARG A 200 -2.60 11.96 -7.48
N GLU A 201 -3.25 12.24 -6.36
CA GLU A 201 -2.55 12.74 -5.17
C GLU A 201 -1.53 11.71 -4.67
N ALA A 202 -1.87 10.41 -4.65
CA ALA A 202 -0.92 9.36 -4.30
C ALA A 202 0.31 9.39 -5.22
N ARG A 203 0.10 9.43 -6.55
CA ARG A 203 1.22 9.47 -7.51
C ARG A 203 2.05 10.74 -7.40
N MET A 204 1.43 11.90 -7.19
CA MET A 204 2.12 13.17 -7.02
C MET A 204 2.96 13.23 -5.74
N LEU A 205 2.51 12.55 -4.69
CA LEU A 205 3.28 12.38 -3.46
C LEU A 205 4.41 11.33 -3.59
N GLY A 206 4.40 10.50 -4.64
CA GLY A 206 5.41 9.47 -4.89
C GLY A 206 4.97 8.05 -4.53
N TYR A 207 3.75 7.85 -4.02
CA TYR A 207 3.18 6.52 -3.81
C TYR A 207 2.81 5.86 -5.14
N THR A 208 2.93 4.55 -5.20
CA THR A 208 2.72 3.75 -6.42
C THR A 208 1.64 2.70 -6.25
N ASN A 209 1.13 2.53 -5.02
CA ASN A 209 0.10 1.56 -4.71
C ASN A 209 -0.76 2.03 -3.53
N VAL A 210 -2.06 1.80 -3.62
CA VAL A 210 -3.03 2.22 -2.59
C VAL A 210 -3.82 1.00 -2.12
N TYR A 211 -3.81 0.74 -0.81
CA TYR A 211 -4.51 -0.37 -0.18
C TYR A 211 -6.01 -0.07 -0.03
N ALA A 212 -6.65 0.09 -1.18
CA ALA A 212 -8.09 0.35 -1.37
C ALA A 212 -8.55 -0.17 -2.75
N PRO A 213 -9.86 -0.35 -2.96
CA PRO A 213 -10.99 -0.19 -2.04
C PRO A 213 -11.18 -1.38 -1.11
N ILE A 214 -11.98 -1.20 -0.05
CA ILE A 214 -12.51 -2.31 0.73
C ILE A 214 -13.71 -2.89 0.00
N LEU A 215 -13.62 -4.18 -0.33
CA LEU A 215 -14.62 -4.95 -1.09
C LEU A 215 -15.39 -5.92 -0.18
N ASP A 216 -15.20 -5.83 1.13
CA ASP A 216 -16.00 -6.54 2.11
C ASP A 216 -17.46 -6.09 2.01
N VAL A 217 -18.40 -7.04 2.26
CA VAL A 217 -19.81 -6.77 2.25
C VAL A 217 -20.34 -6.70 3.68
N GLY A 218 -20.89 -5.57 4.08
CA GLY A 218 -21.33 -5.28 5.44
C GLY A 218 -22.65 -6.01 5.79
N ARG A 219 -22.57 -7.26 6.22
CA ARG A 219 -23.76 -8.06 6.57
C ARG A 219 -24.18 -7.93 8.03
N ASP A 220 -23.29 -7.47 8.89
CA ASP A 220 -23.59 -7.31 10.32
C ASP A 220 -22.87 -6.07 10.87
N GLN A 221 -23.66 -5.13 11.40
CA GLN A 221 -23.17 -3.84 11.92
C GLN A 221 -22.33 -3.99 13.22
N ARG A 222 -22.30 -5.17 13.83
CA ARG A 222 -21.42 -5.48 14.97
C ARG A 222 -19.98 -5.73 14.57
N TRP A 223 -19.71 -5.92 13.28
CA TRP A 223 -18.34 -6.02 12.78
C TRP A 223 -17.61 -4.69 12.96
N GLY A 224 -16.44 -4.69 13.64
CA GLY A 224 -15.74 -3.48 14.06
C GLY A 224 -15.20 -2.59 12.93
N ARG A 225 -15.26 -3.06 11.66
CA ARG A 225 -14.84 -2.31 10.46
C ARG A 225 -16.00 -1.98 9.52
N TYR A 226 -17.23 -1.98 10.05
CA TYR A 226 -18.43 -1.77 9.24
C TYR A 226 -18.44 -0.42 8.52
N GLU A 227 -17.84 0.63 9.09
CA GLU A 227 -17.72 1.96 8.46
C GLU A 227 -16.87 1.97 7.20
N GLU A 228 -16.01 0.97 7.04
CA GLU A 228 -15.07 0.89 5.94
C GLU A 228 -15.66 0.28 4.66
N VAL A 229 -16.87 -0.29 4.70
CA VAL A 229 -17.50 -0.94 3.54
C VAL A 229 -18.48 -0.03 2.82
N TYR A 230 -18.71 -0.24 1.52
CA TYR A 230 -19.73 0.52 0.77
C TYR A 230 -21.18 0.20 1.16
N GLY A 231 -21.41 -0.89 1.88
CA GLY A 231 -22.75 -1.28 2.34
C GLY A 231 -22.99 -2.78 2.35
N GLU A 232 -24.28 -3.15 2.40
CA GLU A 232 -24.75 -4.53 2.61
C GLU A 232 -25.01 -5.30 1.31
N SER A 233 -25.11 -4.57 0.17
CA SER A 233 -25.38 -5.17 -1.13
C SER A 233 -24.09 -5.52 -1.86
N PRO A 234 -23.82 -6.81 -2.17
CA PRO A 234 -22.64 -7.18 -2.94
C PRO A 234 -22.61 -6.54 -4.32
N TYR A 235 -23.80 -6.28 -4.91
CA TYR A 235 -23.90 -5.56 -6.18
C TYR A 235 -23.40 -4.11 -6.04
N LEU A 236 -23.87 -3.37 -5.03
CA LEU A 236 -23.44 -1.99 -4.79
C LEU A 236 -21.94 -1.93 -4.52
N VAL A 237 -21.42 -2.81 -3.65
CA VAL A 237 -19.97 -2.90 -3.34
C VAL A 237 -19.17 -3.14 -4.63
N ALA A 238 -19.65 -4.02 -5.52
CA ALA A 238 -18.98 -4.28 -6.79
C ALA A 238 -19.01 -3.06 -7.72
N GLU A 239 -20.17 -2.42 -7.90
CA GLU A 239 -20.33 -1.27 -8.80
C GLU A 239 -19.44 -0.09 -8.36
N LEU A 240 -19.45 0.26 -7.08
CA LEU A 240 -18.63 1.33 -6.56
C LEU A 240 -17.15 0.95 -6.50
N GLY A 241 -16.83 -0.29 -6.16
CA GLY A 241 -15.46 -0.82 -6.19
C GLY A 241 -14.84 -0.77 -7.59
N ILE A 242 -15.61 -1.10 -8.64
CA ILE A 242 -15.17 -1.00 -10.03
C ILE A 242 -14.80 0.45 -10.37
N GLU A 243 -15.65 1.41 -10.03
CA GLU A 243 -15.39 2.81 -10.36
C GLU A 243 -14.23 3.39 -9.54
N MET A 244 -14.08 3.01 -8.27
CA MET A 244 -12.94 3.41 -7.45
C MET A 244 -11.62 2.90 -8.04
N VAL A 245 -11.55 1.62 -8.43
CA VAL A 245 -10.36 1.03 -9.04
C VAL A 245 -10.05 1.66 -10.40
N ARG A 246 -11.05 1.85 -11.26
CA ARG A 246 -10.87 2.54 -12.54
C ARG A 246 -10.34 3.95 -12.39
N GLY A 247 -10.81 4.67 -11.36
CA GLY A 247 -10.31 6.00 -11.03
C GLY A 247 -8.85 5.96 -10.57
N MET A 248 -8.52 5.15 -9.56
CA MET A 248 -7.15 5.06 -9.03
C MET A 248 -6.15 4.57 -10.07
N GLN A 249 -6.50 3.55 -10.85
CA GLN A 249 -5.61 2.97 -11.85
C GLN A 249 -5.64 3.72 -13.20
N HIS A 250 -6.37 4.85 -13.30
CA HIS A 250 -6.45 5.63 -14.52
C HIS A 250 -5.05 6.03 -15.02
N ASN A 251 -4.75 5.73 -16.28
CA ASN A 251 -3.44 5.96 -16.89
C ASN A 251 -2.25 5.36 -16.10
N HIS A 252 -2.49 4.24 -15.41
CA HIS A 252 -1.48 3.57 -14.58
C HIS A 252 -0.85 4.48 -13.50
N GLN A 253 -1.64 5.37 -12.93
CA GLN A 253 -1.16 6.29 -11.88
C GLN A 253 -0.61 5.52 -10.69
N VAL A 254 -1.43 4.61 -10.14
CA VAL A 254 -1.08 3.72 -9.03
C VAL A 254 -1.74 2.36 -9.21
N ALA A 255 -1.25 1.34 -8.53
CA ALA A 255 -2.00 0.11 -8.34
C ALA A 255 -3.07 0.31 -7.27
N ALA A 256 -4.24 -0.29 -7.47
CA ALA A 256 -5.25 -0.46 -6.42
C ALA A 256 -5.15 -1.87 -5.84
N THR A 257 -5.25 -1.99 -4.52
CA THR A 257 -5.24 -3.27 -3.81
C THR A 257 -6.56 -3.47 -3.07
N GLY A 258 -7.45 -4.27 -3.68
CA GLY A 258 -8.75 -4.58 -3.08
C GLY A 258 -8.64 -5.48 -1.86
N LYS A 259 -9.41 -5.20 -0.81
CA LYS A 259 -9.32 -5.90 0.48
C LYS A 259 -10.67 -6.07 1.15
N HIS A 260 -10.86 -7.06 2.04
CA HIS A 260 -9.95 -8.11 2.43
C HIS A 260 -10.44 -9.46 1.89
N PHE A 261 -9.65 -10.10 1.10
CA PHE A 261 -10.01 -11.36 0.46
C PHE A 261 -9.76 -12.53 1.44
N ILE A 262 -10.78 -13.22 2.01
CA ILE A 262 -12.21 -13.21 1.69
C ILE A 262 -13.05 -13.51 2.95
N ALA A 263 -14.30 -13.06 2.94
CA ALA A 263 -15.28 -13.34 3.99
C ALA A 263 -14.89 -12.85 5.39
N TYR A 264 -14.15 -11.75 5.48
CA TYR A 264 -13.68 -11.15 6.74
C TYR A 264 -14.79 -10.41 7.50
N SER A 265 -15.73 -9.78 6.78
CA SER A 265 -16.84 -9.01 7.35
C SER A 265 -17.93 -9.90 7.93
N ASN A 266 -17.75 -10.38 9.14
CA ASN A 266 -18.70 -11.23 9.84
C ASN A 266 -18.86 -10.81 11.32
N ASN A 267 -19.91 -11.30 11.96
CA ASN A 267 -20.30 -10.91 13.32
C ASN A 267 -19.62 -11.70 14.45
N LYS A 268 -18.80 -12.69 14.13
CA LYS A 268 -18.22 -13.60 15.13
C LYS A 268 -16.94 -13.07 15.75
N GLY A 269 -16.35 -12.05 15.15
CA GLY A 269 -15.15 -11.42 15.68
C GLY A 269 -15.09 -9.94 15.38
N ALA A 270 -14.86 -9.15 16.42
CA ALA A 270 -14.43 -7.77 16.23
C ALA A 270 -12.98 -7.74 15.78
N ARG A 271 -12.58 -6.73 15.02
CA ARG A 271 -11.23 -6.53 14.54
C ARG A 271 -10.18 -6.71 15.66
N GLU A 272 -10.41 -6.09 16.81
CA GLU A 272 -9.44 -6.04 17.91
C GLU A 272 -9.50 -7.25 18.86
N GLY A 273 -10.55 -8.06 18.77
CA GLY A 273 -10.70 -9.22 19.64
C GLY A 273 -10.08 -10.48 19.04
N MET A 274 -10.69 -10.94 17.96
CA MET A 274 -10.37 -12.22 17.33
C MET A 274 -10.23 -12.01 15.82
N ALA A 275 -9.05 -11.65 15.34
CA ALA A 275 -8.79 -11.54 13.90
C ALA A 275 -9.02 -12.90 13.19
N ARG A 276 -8.77 -14.00 13.88
CA ARG A 276 -9.05 -15.36 13.43
C ARG A 276 -10.49 -15.76 13.78
N VAL A 277 -11.40 -15.60 12.90
CA VAL A 277 -12.78 -16.06 13.12
C VAL A 277 -13.30 -16.72 11.87
N ASP A 278 -13.68 -18.00 11.99
CA ASP A 278 -14.41 -18.68 10.93
C ASP A 278 -15.82 -18.06 10.81
N PRO A 279 -16.18 -17.51 9.65
CA PRO A 279 -17.50 -16.92 9.45
C PRO A 279 -18.62 -17.94 9.53
N GLN A 280 -18.34 -19.25 9.40
CA GLN A 280 -19.30 -20.35 9.35
C GLN A 280 -20.39 -20.12 8.31
N MET A 281 -20.01 -19.69 7.14
CA MET A 281 -20.88 -19.47 6.00
C MET A 281 -20.83 -20.67 5.06
N SER A 282 -21.96 -20.94 4.39
CA SER A 282 -21.94 -21.96 3.33
C SER A 282 -21.07 -21.51 2.14
N PRO A 283 -20.49 -22.43 1.35
CA PRO A 283 -19.74 -22.06 0.14
C PRO A 283 -20.57 -21.19 -0.81
N ARG A 284 -21.88 -21.47 -0.95
CA ARG A 284 -22.79 -20.67 -1.77
C ARG A 284 -22.90 -19.23 -1.27
N GLU A 285 -22.98 -19.02 0.03
CA GLU A 285 -23.06 -17.69 0.63
C GLU A 285 -21.77 -16.88 0.39
N VAL A 286 -20.61 -17.51 0.58
CA VAL A 286 -19.32 -16.87 0.28
C VAL A 286 -19.24 -16.46 -1.19
N GLU A 287 -19.66 -17.34 -2.11
CA GLU A 287 -19.67 -17.04 -3.55
C GLU A 287 -20.61 -15.89 -3.92
N MET A 288 -21.82 -15.90 -3.40
CA MET A 288 -22.84 -14.92 -3.75
C MET A 288 -22.63 -13.55 -3.13
N LEU A 289 -22.04 -13.49 -1.94
CA LEU A 289 -21.90 -12.25 -1.20
C LEU A 289 -20.46 -11.73 -1.24
N HIS A 290 -19.50 -12.51 -0.77
CA HIS A 290 -18.13 -12.05 -0.51
C HIS A 290 -17.19 -12.18 -1.71
N ALA A 291 -17.33 -13.22 -2.51
CA ALA A 291 -16.53 -13.41 -3.72
C ALA A 291 -17.02 -12.56 -4.91
N TYR A 292 -18.31 -12.24 -4.94
CA TYR A 292 -18.93 -11.51 -6.05
C TYR A 292 -18.28 -10.15 -6.32
N PRO A 293 -18.07 -9.25 -5.33
CA PRO A 293 -17.39 -7.97 -5.56
C PRO A 293 -15.99 -8.14 -6.13
N PHE A 294 -15.17 -9.01 -5.55
CA PHE A 294 -13.81 -9.26 -6.03
C PHE A 294 -13.79 -9.75 -7.47
N LYS A 295 -14.63 -10.74 -7.79
CA LYS A 295 -14.73 -11.28 -9.15
C LYS A 295 -15.11 -10.20 -10.19
N ARG A 296 -16.05 -9.33 -9.83
CA ARG A 296 -16.48 -8.22 -10.70
C ARG A 296 -15.34 -7.20 -10.88
N VAL A 297 -14.75 -6.74 -9.79
CA VAL A 297 -13.69 -5.73 -9.81
C VAL A 297 -12.45 -6.24 -10.55
N ILE A 298 -12.05 -7.49 -10.32
CA ILE A 298 -10.93 -8.12 -11.05
C ILE A 298 -11.19 -8.11 -12.57
N ARG A 299 -12.37 -8.55 -12.98
CA ARG A 299 -12.69 -8.74 -14.42
C ARG A 299 -13.01 -7.44 -15.15
N GLU A 300 -13.63 -6.48 -14.49
CA GLU A 300 -14.18 -5.29 -15.13
C GLU A 300 -13.31 -4.04 -14.94
N ALA A 301 -12.49 -4.01 -13.88
CA ALA A 301 -11.59 -2.90 -13.60
C ALA A 301 -10.10 -3.27 -13.67
N GLY A 302 -9.76 -4.56 -13.83
CA GLY A 302 -8.37 -4.98 -13.93
C GLY A 302 -7.57 -4.77 -12.64
N LEU A 303 -8.15 -5.12 -11.48
CA LEU A 303 -7.53 -4.94 -10.16
C LEU A 303 -6.11 -5.52 -10.13
N LEU A 304 -5.12 -4.75 -9.67
CA LEU A 304 -3.70 -5.11 -9.71
C LEU A 304 -3.19 -5.72 -8.39
N GLY A 305 -3.81 -5.43 -7.26
CA GLY A 305 -3.46 -5.99 -5.96
C GLY A 305 -4.68 -6.59 -5.25
N VAL A 306 -4.46 -7.61 -4.45
CA VAL A 306 -5.45 -8.18 -3.52
C VAL A 306 -4.78 -8.38 -2.16
N MET A 307 -5.42 -7.90 -1.08
CA MET A 307 -4.97 -8.17 0.27
C MET A 307 -5.77 -9.31 0.86
N SER A 308 -5.06 -10.39 1.29
CA SER A 308 -5.69 -11.53 1.95
C SER A 308 -6.11 -11.20 3.37
N SER A 309 -7.22 -11.78 3.81
CA SER A 309 -7.83 -11.47 5.11
C SER A 309 -7.25 -12.27 6.27
N TYR A 310 -7.58 -11.84 7.51
CA TYR A 310 -7.12 -12.46 8.75
C TYR A 310 -7.82 -13.75 9.13
N ASN A 311 -9.06 -13.95 8.70
CA ASN A 311 -9.93 -15.02 9.17
C ASN A 311 -9.57 -16.38 8.56
N ASP A 312 -10.10 -17.41 9.17
CA ASP A 312 -10.20 -18.74 8.59
C ASP A 312 -11.55 -18.94 7.89
N TYR A 313 -11.61 -19.96 7.08
CA TYR A 313 -12.84 -20.44 6.46
C TYR A 313 -12.81 -21.97 6.47
N ASP A 314 -13.86 -22.57 7.04
CA ASP A 314 -13.98 -24.01 7.22
C ASP A 314 -12.75 -24.63 7.90
N GLY A 315 -12.25 -23.95 8.94
CA GLY A 315 -11.10 -24.36 9.74
C GLY A 315 -9.72 -24.12 9.13
N PHE A 316 -9.63 -23.52 7.92
CA PHE A 316 -8.38 -23.17 7.26
C PHE A 316 -8.19 -21.65 7.17
N PRO A 317 -7.07 -21.11 7.67
CA PRO A 317 -6.77 -19.70 7.48
C PRO A 317 -6.71 -19.32 6.01
N ILE A 318 -7.37 -18.23 5.62
CA ILE A 318 -7.30 -17.73 4.23
C ILE A 318 -5.85 -17.54 3.80
N GLN A 319 -5.00 -17.06 4.72
CA GLN A 319 -3.58 -16.81 4.49
C GLN A 319 -2.78 -18.03 4.04
N SER A 320 -3.21 -19.25 4.39
CA SER A 320 -2.58 -20.52 4.01
C SER A 320 -3.45 -21.38 3.08
N SER A 321 -4.52 -20.81 2.53
CA SER A 321 -5.45 -21.56 1.69
C SER A 321 -5.09 -21.48 0.21
N TYR A 322 -4.46 -22.57 -0.31
CA TYR A 322 -4.23 -22.73 -1.75
C TYR A 322 -5.53 -22.64 -2.57
N TYR A 323 -6.62 -23.19 -2.01
CA TYR A 323 -7.94 -23.12 -2.64
C TYR A 323 -8.36 -21.67 -2.90
N TRP A 324 -8.32 -20.80 -1.88
CA TRP A 324 -8.75 -19.42 -2.04
C TRP A 324 -7.75 -18.56 -2.83
N LEU A 325 -6.45 -18.60 -2.48
CA LEU A 325 -5.46 -17.69 -3.05
C LEU A 325 -4.97 -18.11 -4.45
N THR A 326 -5.04 -19.40 -4.77
CA THR A 326 -4.58 -19.91 -6.07
C THR A 326 -5.74 -20.40 -6.92
N THR A 327 -6.48 -21.44 -6.49
CA THR A 327 -7.52 -22.05 -7.32
C THR A 327 -8.64 -21.06 -7.64
N ARG A 328 -9.19 -20.41 -6.63
CA ARG A 328 -10.33 -19.48 -6.82
C ARG A 328 -9.86 -18.15 -7.38
N LEU A 329 -8.93 -17.47 -6.71
CA LEU A 329 -8.54 -16.11 -7.07
C LEU A 329 -7.85 -16.08 -8.45
N ARG A 330 -6.80 -16.87 -8.63
CA ARG A 330 -6.02 -16.85 -9.88
C ARG A 330 -6.67 -17.70 -10.98
N GLY A 331 -7.08 -18.92 -10.64
CA GLY A 331 -7.63 -19.88 -11.60
C GLY A 331 -9.00 -19.46 -12.11
N GLU A 332 -9.97 -19.23 -11.24
CA GLU A 332 -11.37 -19.06 -11.65
C GLU A 332 -11.79 -17.59 -11.79
N MET A 333 -11.33 -16.68 -10.92
CA MET A 333 -11.61 -15.25 -11.06
C MET A 333 -10.74 -14.59 -12.13
N GLY A 334 -9.59 -15.20 -12.47
CA GLY A 334 -8.66 -14.72 -13.50
C GLY A 334 -7.74 -13.61 -13.03
N PHE A 335 -7.47 -13.52 -11.72
CA PHE A 335 -6.58 -12.51 -11.15
C PHE A 335 -5.14 -12.71 -11.62
N ARG A 336 -4.49 -11.63 -12.07
CA ARG A 336 -3.12 -11.63 -12.62
C ARG A 336 -2.15 -10.70 -11.88
N GLY A 337 -2.61 -10.06 -10.80
CA GLY A 337 -1.80 -9.21 -9.96
C GLY A 337 -1.13 -9.96 -8.81
N TYR A 338 -0.66 -9.23 -7.81
CA TYR A 338 -0.04 -9.81 -6.64
C TYR A 338 -0.99 -9.86 -5.42
N VAL A 339 -0.75 -10.84 -4.55
CA VAL A 339 -1.43 -10.98 -3.26
C VAL A 339 -0.50 -10.49 -2.16
N VAL A 340 -0.94 -9.51 -1.39
CA VAL A 340 -0.29 -9.07 -0.15
C VAL A 340 -1.06 -9.59 1.06
N SER A 341 -0.37 -9.97 2.14
CA SER A 341 -1.04 -10.29 3.40
C SER A 341 -1.55 -9.03 4.07
N ASP A 342 -2.63 -9.14 4.85
CA ASP A 342 -2.91 -8.13 5.87
C ASP A 342 -1.77 -8.12 6.92
N SER A 343 -1.65 -7.05 7.68
CA SER A 343 -0.53 -6.82 8.60
C SER A 343 -0.42 -7.91 9.66
N ASP A 344 0.74 -8.56 9.75
CA ASP A 344 1.02 -9.70 10.65
C ASP A 344 0.15 -10.96 10.41
N ALA A 345 -0.62 -11.06 9.31
CA ALA A 345 -1.49 -12.20 9.07
C ALA A 345 -0.73 -13.52 8.87
N VAL A 346 0.49 -13.48 8.33
CA VAL A 346 1.36 -14.66 8.23
C VAL A 346 1.76 -15.15 9.62
N GLU A 347 2.12 -14.24 10.53
CA GLU A 347 2.45 -14.56 11.91
C GLU A 347 1.27 -15.18 12.66
N TYR A 348 0.05 -14.82 12.28
CA TYR A 348 -1.16 -15.37 12.92
C TYR A 348 -1.33 -16.87 12.65
N LEU A 349 -0.75 -17.41 11.59
CA LEU A 349 -0.78 -18.87 11.34
C LEU A 349 -0.21 -19.68 12.51
N TYR A 350 0.82 -19.18 13.20
CA TYR A 350 1.36 -19.84 14.37
C TYR A 350 0.93 -19.17 15.70
N THR A 351 0.73 -17.84 15.75
CA THR A 351 0.43 -17.16 17.01
C THR A 351 -1.05 -17.18 17.40
N LYS A 352 -1.96 -17.28 16.43
CA LYS A 352 -3.41 -17.21 16.66
C LYS A 352 -4.17 -18.42 16.12
N HIS A 353 -3.94 -18.82 14.86
CA HIS A 353 -4.63 -19.98 14.26
C HIS A 353 -4.09 -21.31 14.77
N GLY A 354 -2.79 -21.38 15.08
CA GLY A 354 -2.13 -22.62 15.53
C GLY A 354 -2.01 -23.67 14.44
N THR A 355 -2.07 -23.27 13.15
CA THR A 355 -1.91 -24.18 12.00
C THR A 355 -0.46 -24.37 11.58
N ALA A 356 0.41 -23.45 11.99
CA ALA A 356 1.86 -23.55 11.82
C ALA A 356 2.53 -23.69 13.19
N LYS A 357 3.59 -24.50 13.28
CA LYS A 357 4.34 -24.72 14.54
C LYS A 357 5.28 -23.55 14.88
N ASP A 358 5.74 -22.82 13.87
CA ASP A 358 6.68 -21.71 13.98
C ASP A 358 6.56 -20.77 12.77
N MET A 359 7.36 -19.70 12.74
CA MET A 359 7.36 -18.72 11.64
C MET A 359 7.81 -19.35 10.32
N LYS A 360 8.78 -20.28 10.34
CA LYS A 360 9.28 -20.93 9.12
C LYS A 360 8.17 -21.74 8.43
N GLU A 361 7.39 -22.47 9.24
CA GLU A 361 6.24 -23.21 8.73
C GLU A 361 5.13 -22.26 8.24
N ALA A 362 4.88 -21.14 8.93
CA ALA A 362 3.92 -20.12 8.49
C ALA A 362 4.32 -19.49 7.13
N VAL A 363 5.61 -19.23 6.94
CA VAL A 363 6.16 -18.75 5.66
C VAL A 363 5.92 -19.79 4.56
N ARG A 364 6.25 -21.06 4.80
CA ARG A 364 6.04 -22.13 3.83
C ARG A 364 4.58 -22.22 3.40
N GLN A 365 3.65 -22.34 4.36
CA GLN A 365 2.23 -22.46 4.09
C GLN A 365 1.68 -21.28 3.29
N SER A 366 2.06 -20.05 3.64
CA SER A 366 1.54 -18.85 2.97
C SER A 366 2.07 -18.71 1.53
N VAL A 367 3.36 -19.00 1.30
CA VAL A 367 3.96 -18.92 -0.02
C VAL A 367 3.42 -20.01 -0.95
N GLU A 368 3.29 -21.25 -0.47
CA GLU A 368 2.66 -22.34 -1.21
C GLU A 368 1.20 -22.03 -1.57
N ALA A 369 0.46 -21.40 -0.65
CA ALA A 369 -0.93 -21.02 -0.88
C ALA A 369 -1.10 -19.97 -1.99
N GLY A 370 -0.11 -19.13 -2.24
CA GLY A 370 -0.21 -18.12 -3.30
C GLY A 370 0.09 -16.69 -2.86
N LEU A 371 0.60 -16.49 -1.63
CA LEU A 371 1.02 -15.19 -1.15
C LEU A 371 2.27 -14.70 -1.91
N ASN A 372 2.23 -13.45 -2.38
CA ASN A 372 3.39 -12.82 -3.02
C ASN A 372 4.18 -11.95 -2.04
N VAL A 373 3.50 -11.09 -1.25
CA VAL A 373 4.14 -10.12 -0.38
C VAL A 373 3.61 -10.24 1.04
N ARG A 374 4.51 -10.41 2.01
CA ARG A 374 4.13 -10.31 3.43
C ARG A 374 4.12 -8.85 3.85
N CYS A 375 2.97 -8.36 4.34
CA CYS A 375 2.85 -7.09 5.05
C CYS A 375 2.97 -7.32 6.57
N THR A 376 3.71 -6.44 7.27
CA THR A 376 3.99 -6.64 8.70
C THR A 376 4.53 -5.39 9.36
N PHE A 377 4.35 -5.31 10.69
CA PHE A 377 4.96 -4.29 11.55
C PHE A 377 6.30 -4.74 12.16
N ARG A 378 6.93 -5.79 11.60
CA ARG A 378 8.17 -6.40 12.09
C ARG A 378 9.29 -6.27 11.07
N SER A 379 10.53 -6.57 11.50
CA SER A 379 11.67 -6.63 10.59
C SER A 379 11.44 -7.62 9.45
N PRO A 380 11.82 -7.25 8.21
CA PRO A 380 11.78 -8.15 7.05
C PRO A 380 12.57 -9.45 7.28
N ASP A 381 13.63 -9.43 8.07
CA ASP A 381 14.48 -10.61 8.37
C ASP A 381 13.68 -11.81 8.88
N SER A 382 12.65 -11.55 9.70
CA SER A 382 11.82 -12.61 10.27
C SER A 382 11.05 -13.44 9.25
N TYR A 383 10.93 -12.96 8.02
CA TYR A 383 10.31 -13.67 6.89
C TYR A 383 11.33 -14.13 5.86
N VAL A 384 12.22 -13.24 5.47
CA VAL A 384 13.15 -13.46 4.37
C VAL A 384 14.18 -14.54 4.72
N LEU A 385 14.70 -14.55 5.95
CA LEU A 385 15.70 -15.57 6.35
C LEU A 385 15.08 -16.97 6.38
N PRO A 386 13.93 -17.23 7.04
CA PRO A 386 13.24 -18.52 6.94
C PRO A 386 12.90 -18.93 5.51
N LEU A 387 12.52 -17.97 4.64
CA LEU A 387 12.22 -18.28 3.24
C LEU A 387 13.44 -18.77 2.46
N ARG A 388 14.58 -18.12 2.65
CA ARG A 388 15.88 -18.56 2.07
C ARG A 388 16.31 -19.93 2.57
N GLU A 389 16.12 -20.20 3.87
CA GLU A 389 16.40 -21.51 4.44
C GLU A 389 15.53 -22.60 3.82
N LEU A 390 14.20 -22.35 3.69
CA LEU A 390 13.28 -23.30 3.08
C LEU A 390 13.70 -23.69 1.66
N VAL A 391 14.16 -22.74 0.85
CA VAL A 391 14.66 -23.04 -0.50
C VAL A 391 15.96 -23.86 -0.44
N LYS A 392 16.91 -23.48 0.42
CA LYS A 392 18.19 -24.18 0.57
C LYS A 392 18.03 -25.61 1.07
N GLU A 393 17.04 -25.87 1.91
CA GLU A 393 16.74 -27.22 2.46
C GLU A 393 15.81 -28.05 1.55
N GLY A 394 15.32 -27.48 0.45
CA GLY A 394 14.37 -28.15 -0.45
C GLY A 394 12.93 -28.21 0.06
N GLY A 395 12.60 -27.42 1.11
CA GLY A 395 11.25 -27.29 1.65
C GLY A 395 10.33 -26.43 0.79
N LEU A 396 10.88 -25.56 -0.05
CA LEU A 396 10.21 -24.82 -1.13
C LEU A 396 11.08 -24.90 -2.40
N SER A 397 10.45 -25.06 -3.56
CA SER A 397 11.20 -24.95 -4.82
C SER A 397 11.44 -23.47 -5.18
N GLU A 398 12.57 -23.21 -5.84
CA GLU A 398 12.85 -21.86 -6.34
C GLU A 398 11.82 -21.42 -7.38
N GLU A 399 11.20 -22.34 -8.13
CA GLU A 399 10.16 -22.03 -9.09
C GLU A 399 8.91 -21.44 -8.42
N VAL A 400 8.54 -21.91 -7.23
CA VAL A 400 7.46 -21.28 -6.45
C VAL A 400 7.82 -19.85 -6.10
N ILE A 401 9.08 -19.55 -5.75
CA ILE A 401 9.55 -18.18 -5.50
C ILE A 401 9.47 -17.35 -6.78
N ASN A 402 9.92 -17.92 -7.92
CA ASN A 402 9.86 -17.26 -9.23
C ASN A 402 8.42 -16.86 -9.58
N ASP A 403 7.44 -17.75 -9.37
CA ASP A 403 6.03 -17.44 -9.62
C ASP A 403 5.52 -16.27 -8.77
N ARG A 404 5.92 -16.21 -7.49
CA ARG A 404 5.53 -15.10 -6.60
C ARG A 404 6.16 -13.78 -7.06
N VAL A 405 7.44 -13.80 -7.39
CA VAL A 405 8.17 -12.60 -7.84
C VAL A 405 7.69 -12.14 -9.21
N ARG A 406 7.37 -13.06 -10.13
CA ARG A 406 6.80 -12.74 -11.46
C ARG A 406 5.56 -11.85 -11.36
N ASP A 407 4.63 -12.16 -10.45
CA ASP A 407 3.44 -11.36 -10.24
C ASP A 407 3.76 -9.96 -9.66
N ILE A 408 4.71 -9.89 -8.72
CA ILE A 408 5.16 -8.61 -8.15
C ILE A 408 5.77 -7.72 -9.24
N LEU A 409 6.69 -8.28 -10.03
CA LEU A 409 7.34 -7.55 -11.13
C LEU A 409 6.32 -7.09 -12.16
N ARG A 410 5.32 -7.93 -12.48
CA ARG A 410 4.23 -7.56 -13.41
C ARG A 410 3.55 -6.26 -12.97
N VAL A 411 3.18 -6.15 -11.71
CA VAL A 411 2.53 -4.93 -11.20
C VAL A 411 3.50 -3.75 -11.27
N LYS A 412 4.77 -3.91 -10.86
CA LYS A 412 5.79 -2.85 -10.95
C LYS A 412 5.99 -2.34 -12.39
N PHE A 413 5.98 -3.23 -13.39
CA PHE A 413 6.05 -2.84 -14.80
C PHE A 413 4.77 -2.12 -15.25
N LEU A 414 3.58 -2.62 -14.86
CA LEU A 414 2.30 -2.04 -15.25
C LEU A 414 2.09 -0.62 -14.69
N VAL A 415 2.55 -0.34 -13.48
CA VAL A 415 2.50 1.03 -12.91
C VAL A 415 3.67 1.93 -13.34
N GLY A 416 4.49 1.45 -14.27
CA GLY A 416 5.56 2.22 -14.91
C GLY A 416 6.79 2.47 -14.06
N LEU A 417 7.02 1.70 -12.98
CA LEU A 417 8.19 1.88 -12.11
C LEU A 417 9.53 1.67 -12.81
N PHE A 418 9.57 0.86 -13.88
CA PHE A 418 10.78 0.67 -14.69
C PHE A 418 10.91 1.69 -15.85
N ASP A 419 9.90 2.50 -16.10
CA ASP A 419 9.92 3.49 -17.18
C ASP A 419 9.98 4.92 -16.63
N THR A 420 9.25 5.19 -15.55
CA THR A 420 9.17 6.48 -14.86
C THR A 420 9.19 6.29 -13.33
N PRO A 421 10.33 5.86 -12.76
CA PRO A 421 10.41 5.47 -11.35
C PRO A 421 10.23 6.61 -10.34
N TYR A 422 10.41 7.85 -10.79
CA TYR A 422 10.39 9.03 -9.93
C TYR A 422 9.19 9.94 -10.20
N GLN A 423 8.70 10.61 -9.17
CA GLN A 423 7.87 11.80 -9.34
C GLN A 423 8.76 12.99 -9.65
N THR A 424 8.86 13.34 -10.95
CA THR A 424 9.80 14.37 -11.40
C THR A 424 9.26 15.80 -11.29
N ASP A 425 7.94 16.00 -11.43
CA ASP A 425 7.30 17.31 -11.32
C ASP A 425 6.97 17.63 -9.85
N LEU A 426 7.98 18.10 -9.12
CA LEU A 426 7.81 18.42 -7.70
C LEU A 426 6.93 19.66 -7.48
N LYS A 427 6.99 20.64 -8.40
CA LYS A 427 6.11 21.80 -8.33
C LYS A 427 4.64 21.41 -8.57
N GLY A 428 4.38 20.52 -9.53
CA GLY A 428 3.06 20.00 -9.79
C GLY A 428 2.47 19.23 -8.60
N ALA A 429 3.31 18.62 -7.75
CA ALA A 429 2.84 17.99 -6.51
C ALA A 429 2.20 19.03 -5.56
N ASP A 430 2.81 20.19 -5.38
CA ASP A 430 2.23 21.28 -4.56
C ASP A 430 0.95 21.87 -5.17
N GLU A 431 0.79 21.81 -6.49
CA GLU A 431 -0.38 22.31 -7.19
C GLU A 431 -1.56 21.31 -7.18
N GLU A 432 -1.29 20.00 -7.08
CA GLU A 432 -2.32 18.96 -7.10
C GLU A 432 -2.84 18.60 -5.70
N VAL A 433 -1.97 18.51 -4.70
CA VAL A 433 -2.36 18.21 -3.33
C VAL A 433 -2.95 19.46 -2.68
N GLU A 434 -4.07 19.37 -2.00
CA GLU A 434 -4.91 20.50 -1.52
C GLU A 434 -5.54 21.35 -2.65
N LYS A 435 -5.71 20.80 -3.82
CA LYS A 435 -6.37 21.51 -4.92
C LYS A 435 -7.83 21.79 -4.60
N LYS A 436 -8.27 23.02 -4.82
CA LYS A 436 -9.64 23.43 -4.49
C LYS A 436 -10.72 22.58 -5.17
N GLU A 437 -10.51 22.18 -6.41
CA GLU A 437 -11.43 21.31 -7.15
C GLU A 437 -11.58 19.94 -6.49
N ASN A 438 -10.52 19.41 -5.84
CA ASN A 438 -10.57 18.16 -5.09
C ASN A 438 -11.43 18.34 -3.82
N GLU A 439 -11.31 19.47 -3.12
CA GLU A 439 -12.14 19.81 -1.96
C GLU A 439 -13.62 19.95 -2.35
N GLU A 440 -13.93 20.50 -3.52
CA GLU A 440 -15.30 20.60 -4.03
C GLU A 440 -15.93 19.21 -4.25
N VAL A 441 -15.17 18.25 -4.77
CA VAL A 441 -15.62 16.86 -4.91
C VAL A 441 -15.82 16.21 -3.53
N ALA A 442 -14.94 16.45 -2.57
CA ALA A 442 -15.08 15.94 -1.21
C ALA A 442 -16.32 16.53 -0.52
N LEU A 443 -16.61 17.82 -0.72
CA LEU A 443 -17.82 18.48 -0.24
C LEU A 443 -19.08 17.89 -0.88
N GLN A 444 -19.06 17.65 -2.20
CA GLN A 444 -20.16 16.98 -2.90
C GLN A 444 -20.40 15.59 -2.32
N ALA A 445 -19.34 14.80 -2.16
CA ALA A 445 -19.43 13.46 -1.57
C ALA A 445 -20.01 13.50 -0.15
N SER A 446 -19.60 14.47 0.66
CA SER A 446 -20.13 14.66 2.01
C SER A 446 -21.62 15.02 2.01
N ARG A 447 -22.06 15.88 1.11
CA ARG A 447 -23.48 16.25 0.98
C ARG A 447 -24.34 15.08 0.50
N GLU A 448 -23.88 14.34 -0.50
CA GLU A 448 -24.60 13.19 -1.04
C GLU A 448 -24.63 11.98 -0.07
N SER A 449 -23.70 11.91 0.89
CA SER A 449 -23.66 10.84 1.90
C SER A 449 -24.71 10.99 3.00
N ILE A 450 -25.31 12.18 3.13
CA ILE A 450 -26.29 12.47 4.19
C ILE A 450 -27.66 11.93 3.79
N VAL A 451 -28.22 11.06 4.63
CA VAL A 451 -29.54 10.44 4.42
C VAL A 451 -30.55 11.01 5.41
N LEU A 452 -31.63 11.62 4.90
CA LEU A 452 -32.74 12.08 5.71
C LEU A 452 -33.66 10.91 6.07
N LEU A 453 -33.54 10.38 7.28
CA LEU A 453 -34.34 9.23 7.75
C LEU A 453 -35.74 9.64 8.20
N LYS A 454 -35.90 10.88 8.74
CA LYS A 454 -37.14 11.37 9.30
C LYS A 454 -37.19 12.89 9.34
N ASN A 455 -38.31 13.51 8.91
CA ASN A 455 -38.54 14.94 9.00
C ASN A 455 -40.00 15.22 9.44
N GLU A 456 -40.35 14.72 10.64
CA GLU A 456 -41.66 14.98 11.20
C GLU A 456 -41.85 16.48 11.52
N LYS A 457 -43.03 17.00 11.22
CA LYS A 457 -43.37 18.44 11.39
C LYS A 457 -42.56 19.40 10.49
N ASN A 458 -41.92 18.92 9.46
CA ASN A 458 -41.14 19.75 8.51
C ASN A 458 -40.14 20.67 9.20
N VAL A 459 -39.37 20.13 10.16
CA VAL A 459 -38.35 20.88 10.90
C VAL A 459 -37.20 21.30 9.98
N LEU A 460 -36.95 20.52 8.93
CA LEU A 460 -35.94 20.83 7.91
C LEU A 460 -36.64 21.36 6.64
N PRO A 461 -35.99 22.34 5.91
CA PRO A 461 -34.72 23.01 6.24
C PRO A 461 -34.85 23.90 7.48
N LEU A 462 -33.74 24.13 8.16
CA LEU A 462 -33.66 25.15 9.21
C LEU A 462 -33.60 26.54 8.56
N ASP A 463 -34.23 27.58 9.19
CA ASP A 463 -34.21 28.97 8.74
C ASP A 463 -32.81 29.59 8.84
#